data_d6fcbd1369156a9e51323845a83f503f
#
_entry.id   d6fcbd1369156a9e51323845a83f503f
#
_cell.length_a   1.000
_cell.length_b   1.000
_cell.length_c   1.000
_cell.angle_alpha   90.00
_cell.angle_beta   90.00
_cell.angle_gamma   90.00
#
_symmetry.space_group_name_H-M   'P 1'
#
loop_
_entity.id
_entity.type
_entity.pdbx_description
1 polymer ?
#
loop_
_entity_poly.entity_id
_entity_poly.type
_entity_poly.pdbx_seq_one_letter_code
_entity_poly.pdbx_strand_id
1 'polypeptide(L)'
;MNISKILLLCSGCGLLNCLNVNAQRPIIQTKYTADPAPMVYNDTVFLYTTHDEDDAEGFKMQDWLLYTSTDMVNWTDHGVVASLKSFDWVKRDNGAWAEQVVERNGKFYMYCPIHGNGIGVLVSDSPYGPFKDPLGKPLVWQKEHWDDIDPTVF
;
A
#
# COMPACT_ATOMS: atom_id res chain seq x y z
N MET A 1 -8.30 16.09 74.06
CA MET A 1 -8.60 16.69 72.75
C MET A 1 -8.12 15.71 71.70
N ASN A 2 -9.06 15.00 71.05
CA ASN A 2 -8.83 13.76 70.32
C ASN A 2 -8.27 14.03 68.91
N ILE A 3 -7.06 13.53 68.67
CA ILE A 3 -6.39 13.52 67.34
C ILE A 3 -6.68 12.17 66.67
N SER A 4 -7.94 11.93 66.35
CA SER A 4 -8.35 10.64 65.74
C SER A 4 -9.38 10.78 64.60
N LYS A 5 -9.35 11.89 63.83
CA LYS A 5 -10.30 12.07 62.75
C LYS A 5 -9.75 12.67 61.48
N ILE A 6 -8.47 12.54 61.18
CA ILE A 6 -7.89 13.00 59.93
C ILE A 6 -7.04 11.86 59.31
N LEU A 7 -7.65 10.73 59.06
CA LEU A 7 -6.99 9.69 58.26
C LEU A 7 -8.02 8.79 57.57
N LEU A 8 -8.92 9.39 56.82
CA LEU A 8 -9.85 8.59 55.99
C LEU A 8 -10.37 9.38 54.79
N LEU A 9 -9.48 9.95 54.01
CA LEU A 9 -9.85 10.60 52.75
C LEU A 9 -8.72 10.60 51.75
N CYS A 10 -8.13 9.45 51.46
CA CYS A 10 -7.24 9.24 50.30
C CYS A 10 -7.26 7.77 49.88
N SER A 11 -8.43 7.18 49.74
CA SER A 11 -8.62 5.87 49.09
C SER A 11 -9.58 5.94 47.93
N GLY A 12 -9.53 7.04 47.20
CA GLY A 12 -10.12 7.15 45.87
C GLY A 12 -9.05 6.87 44.82
N CYS A 13 -8.37 5.74 44.92
CA CYS A 13 -7.52 5.25 43.85
C CYS A 13 -8.47 4.83 42.75
N GLY A 14 -8.70 5.76 41.80
CA GLY A 14 -9.47 5.50 40.61
C GLY A 14 -8.93 4.24 39.94
N LEU A 15 -9.80 3.25 39.81
CA LEU A 15 -9.63 2.16 38.87
C LEU A 15 -9.40 2.79 37.50
N LEU A 16 -8.15 2.97 37.11
CA LEU A 16 -7.77 3.13 35.71
C LEU A 16 -8.25 1.85 35.04
N ASN A 17 -9.44 1.91 34.46
CA ASN A 17 -9.82 0.97 33.44
C ASN A 17 -8.77 1.11 32.33
N CYS A 18 -7.75 0.27 32.36
CA CYS A 18 -6.96 -0.01 31.18
C CYS A 18 -7.93 -0.56 30.16
N LEU A 19 -8.49 0.33 29.35
CA LEU A 19 -9.13 -0.08 28.10
C LEU A 19 -8.06 -0.88 27.38
N ASN A 20 -8.31 -2.17 27.23
CA ASN A 20 -7.49 -3.00 26.36
C ASN A 20 -7.69 -2.42 24.95
N VAL A 21 -6.80 -1.52 24.57
CA VAL A 21 -6.69 -1.09 23.18
C VAL A 21 -6.12 -2.31 22.47
N ASN A 22 -7.00 -3.14 21.94
CA ASN A 22 -6.58 -4.16 20.99
C ASN A 22 -6.06 -3.39 19.79
N ALA A 23 -4.75 -3.38 19.60
CA ALA A 23 -4.17 -2.89 18.37
C ALA A 23 -4.82 -3.67 17.21
N GLN A 24 -5.38 -2.96 16.26
CA GLN A 24 -5.95 -3.61 15.09
C GLN A 24 -4.83 -4.38 14.39
N ARG A 25 -5.14 -5.60 13.99
CA ARG A 25 -4.20 -6.38 13.19
C ARG A 25 -4.04 -5.73 11.82
N PRO A 26 -2.87 -5.82 11.19
CA PRO A 26 -2.72 -5.39 9.80
C PRO A 26 -3.79 -6.04 8.91
N ILE A 27 -4.27 -5.32 7.92
CA ILE A 27 -5.22 -5.83 6.93
C ILE A 27 -4.62 -7.04 6.21
N ILE A 28 -3.37 -6.90 5.78
CA ILE A 28 -2.61 -7.96 5.12
C ILE A 28 -1.66 -8.58 6.18
N GLN A 29 -1.70 -9.90 6.31
CA GLN A 29 -0.92 -10.65 7.30
C GLN A 29 -0.10 -11.77 6.67
N THR A 30 -0.19 -11.94 5.37
CA THR A 30 0.43 -13.06 4.63
C THR A 30 1.71 -12.67 3.91
N LYS A 31 1.94 -11.38 3.73
CA LYS A 31 3.10 -10.83 3.02
C LYS A 31 3.49 -9.48 3.61
N TYR A 32 4.73 -9.07 3.42
CA TYR A 32 5.18 -7.73 3.76
C TYR A 32 4.74 -6.75 2.66
N THR A 33 3.83 -5.85 3.01
CA THR A 33 3.28 -4.86 2.08
C THR A 33 3.44 -3.46 2.64
N ALA A 34 3.61 -2.48 1.75
CA ALA A 34 3.65 -1.07 2.07
C ALA A 34 2.85 -0.25 1.03
N ASP A 35 2.84 1.06 1.19
CA ASP A 35 2.34 2.05 0.23
C ASP A 35 0.94 1.71 -0.31
N PRO A 36 -0.09 1.58 0.55
CA PRO A 36 -1.42 1.18 0.11
C PRO A 36 -2.05 2.23 -0.80
N ALA A 37 -2.46 1.83 -2.00
CA ALA A 37 -3.16 2.65 -2.98
C ALA A 37 -4.61 2.16 -3.17
N PRO A 38 -5.57 2.64 -2.37
CA PRO A 38 -6.94 2.20 -2.47
C PRO A 38 -7.67 2.87 -3.64
N MET A 39 -8.48 2.08 -4.35
CA MET A 39 -9.43 2.55 -5.35
C MET A 39 -10.80 1.91 -5.07
N VAL A 40 -11.89 2.68 -5.18
CA VAL A 40 -13.24 2.14 -5.09
C VAL A 40 -13.84 2.09 -6.50
N TYR A 41 -14.31 0.90 -6.88
CA TYR A 41 -14.97 0.71 -8.16
C TYR A 41 -16.06 -0.37 -8.04
N ASN A 42 -17.28 -0.08 -8.48
CA ASN A 42 -18.44 -0.97 -8.41
C ASN A 42 -18.61 -1.63 -7.02
N ASP A 43 -18.75 -0.81 -5.97
CA ASP A 43 -18.94 -1.22 -4.57
C ASP A 43 -17.84 -2.15 -4.01
N THR A 44 -16.71 -2.21 -4.65
CA THR A 44 -15.54 -2.99 -4.22
C THR A 44 -14.36 -2.06 -3.99
N VAL A 45 -13.68 -2.26 -2.87
CA VAL A 45 -12.39 -1.63 -2.59
C VAL A 45 -11.30 -2.50 -3.18
N PHE A 46 -10.52 -1.92 -4.08
CA PHE A 46 -9.28 -2.48 -4.63
C PHE A 46 -8.12 -1.85 -3.90
N LEU A 47 -7.34 -2.64 -3.20
CA LEU A 47 -6.17 -2.19 -2.48
C LEU A 47 -4.93 -2.73 -3.20
N TYR A 48 -4.28 -1.87 -3.94
CA TYR A 48 -2.97 -2.17 -4.52
C TYR A 48 -1.90 -1.87 -3.48
N THR A 49 -0.81 -2.61 -3.50
CA THR A 49 0.29 -2.42 -2.54
C THR A 49 1.63 -2.76 -3.20
N THR A 50 2.69 -2.12 -2.72
CA THR A 50 4.03 -2.64 -2.93
C THR A 50 4.23 -3.94 -2.17
N HIS A 51 5.25 -4.70 -2.56
CA HIS A 51 5.62 -5.98 -1.95
C HIS A 51 7.11 -5.97 -1.61
N ASP A 52 7.41 -6.01 -0.32
CA ASP A 52 8.75 -6.28 0.16
C ASP A 52 9.00 -7.79 0.13
N GLU A 53 9.97 -8.25 -0.63
CA GLU A 53 10.29 -9.67 -0.75
C GLU A 53 10.65 -10.28 0.61
N ASP A 54 9.97 -11.36 0.99
CA ASP A 54 10.06 -11.97 2.33
C ASP A 54 11.49 -12.41 2.72
N ASP A 55 12.30 -12.81 1.72
CA ASP A 55 13.65 -13.34 1.92
C ASP A 55 14.76 -12.29 1.66
N ALA A 56 14.40 -11.03 1.50
CA ALA A 56 15.37 -10.00 1.12
C ALA A 56 16.18 -9.49 2.32
N GLU A 57 17.46 -9.28 2.11
CA GLU A 57 18.28 -8.45 2.97
C GLU A 57 18.12 -6.97 2.56
N GLY A 58 17.36 -6.19 3.33
CA GLY A 58 17.02 -4.80 3.02
C GLY A 58 15.83 -4.68 2.07
N PHE A 59 15.71 -3.54 1.38
CA PHE A 59 14.59 -3.28 0.49
C PHE A 59 14.76 -4.02 -0.83
N LYS A 60 13.88 -4.96 -1.12
CA LYS A 60 13.76 -5.60 -2.42
C LYS A 60 12.30 -5.70 -2.81
N MET A 61 11.92 -4.92 -3.80
CA MET A 61 10.55 -4.77 -4.28
C MET A 61 10.53 -5.01 -5.79
N GLN A 62 9.87 -6.07 -6.23
CA GLN A 62 9.87 -6.52 -7.62
C GLN A 62 8.52 -6.40 -8.31
N ASP A 63 7.45 -6.35 -7.51
CA ASP A 63 6.09 -6.41 -8.02
C ASP A 63 5.08 -5.66 -7.14
N TRP A 64 3.85 -5.61 -7.62
CA TRP A 64 2.70 -5.00 -6.98
C TRP A 64 1.59 -6.01 -6.82
N LEU A 65 0.97 -6.00 -5.65
CA LEU A 65 -0.08 -6.92 -5.25
C LEU A 65 -1.46 -6.25 -5.31
N LEU A 66 -2.50 -7.07 -5.39
CA LEU A 66 -3.87 -6.62 -5.28
C LEU A 66 -4.63 -7.42 -4.23
N TYR A 67 -5.36 -6.69 -3.41
CA TYR A 67 -6.35 -7.23 -2.50
C TYR A 67 -7.69 -6.53 -2.73
N THR A 68 -8.81 -7.25 -2.54
CA THR A 68 -10.15 -6.66 -2.67
C THR A 68 -11.03 -6.96 -1.47
N SER A 69 -11.94 -6.02 -1.20
CA SER A 69 -12.96 -6.19 -0.18
C SER A 69 -14.26 -5.45 -0.55
N THR A 70 -15.40 -5.98 -0.16
CA THR A 70 -16.71 -5.32 -0.25
C THR A 70 -17.22 -4.84 1.11
N ASP A 71 -16.53 -5.16 2.20
CA ASP A 71 -16.94 -4.83 3.56
C ASP A 71 -15.82 -4.23 4.44
N MET A 72 -14.61 -4.07 3.89
CA MET A 72 -13.40 -3.58 4.57
C MET A 72 -12.91 -4.46 5.73
N VAL A 73 -13.49 -5.63 5.90
CA VAL A 73 -13.16 -6.60 6.96
C VAL A 73 -12.56 -7.87 6.37
N ASN A 74 -13.22 -8.41 5.36
CA ASN A 74 -12.80 -9.62 4.67
C ASN A 74 -12.10 -9.24 3.36
N TRP A 75 -10.86 -9.69 3.19
CA TRP A 75 -10.04 -9.36 2.04
C TRP A 75 -9.68 -10.61 1.24
N THR A 76 -9.76 -10.48 -0.07
CA THR A 76 -9.34 -11.52 -1.03
C THR A 76 -7.98 -11.13 -1.59
N ASP A 77 -6.99 -12.01 -1.48
CA ASP A 77 -5.66 -11.87 -2.08
C ASP A 77 -5.72 -12.35 -3.54
N HIS A 78 -5.37 -11.48 -4.48
CA HIS A 78 -5.29 -11.76 -5.92
C HIS A 78 -3.85 -11.99 -6.39
N GLY A 79 -2.88 -11.86 -5.48
CA GLY A 79 -1.46 -11.99 -5.79
C GLY A 79 -0.90 -10.83 -6.61
N VAL A 80 0.11 -11.12 -7.38
CA VAL A 80 0.81 -10.15 -8.22
C VAL A 80 -0.02 -9.76 -9.44
N VAL A 81 -0.29 -8.46 -9.61
CA VAL A 81 -1.03 -7.91 -10.76
C VAL A 81 -0.14 -7.21 -11.77
N ALA A 82 1.02 -6.74 -11.34
CA ALA A 82 2.05 -6.14 -12.18
C ALA A 82 3.43 -6.31 -11.54
N SER A 83 4.48 -6.16 -12.31
CA SER A 83 5.86 -6.26 -11.83
C SER A 83 6.81 -5.42 -12.68
N LEU A 84 8.06 -5.30 -12.27
CA LEU A 84 9.11 -4.67 -13.09
C LEU A 84 9.22 -5.34 -14.47
N LYS A 85 8.89 -6.63 -14.58
CA LYS A 85 8.88 -7.38 -15.86
C LYS A 85 7.74 -7.01 -16.79
N SER A 86 6.75 -6.23 -16.32
CA SER A 86 5.69 -5.67 -17.16
C SER A 86 6.20 -4.57 -18.10
N PHE A 87 7.44 -4.12 -17.90
CA PHE A 87 8.10 -3.08 -18.67
C PHE A 87 9.34 -3.62 -19.38
N ASP A 88 9.31 -3.78 -20.69
CA ASP A 88 10.44 -4.31 -21.48
C ASP A 88 11.70 -3.45 -21.40
N TRP A 89 11.57 -2.16 -21.11
CA TRP A 89 12.66 -1.21 -20.99
C TRP A 89 13.33 -1.21 -19.60
N VAL A 90 12.73 -1.80 -18.59
CA VAL A 90 13.29 -1.94 -17.24
C VAL A 90 14.24 -3.13 -17.21
N LYS A 91 15.50 -2.91 -16.78
CA LYS A 91 16.54 -3.95 -16.74
C LYS A 91 16.97 -4.32 -15.32
N ARG A 92 16.39 -3.68 -14.34
CA ARG A 92 16.67 -3.94 -12.92
C ARG A 92 15.66 -4.91 -12.33
N ASP A 93 16.02 -5.54 -11.24
CA ASP A 93 15.22 -6.51 -10.51
C ASP A 93 14.78 -6.01 -9.12
N ASN A 94 14.84 -4.68 -8.90
CA ASN A 94 14.46 -4.05 -7.65
C ASN A 94 13.97 -2.62 -7.89
N GLY A 95 13.07 -2.13 -7.04
CA GLY A 95 12.60 -0.74 -7.03
C GLY A 95 11.19 -0.57 -7.62
N ALA A 96 10.30 -1.52 -7.45
CA ALA A 96 8.87 -1.38 -7.68
C ALA A 96 8.24 -0.63 -6.49
N TRP A 97 8.17 0.71 -6.58
CA TRP A 97 7.78 1.58 -5.47
C TRP A 97 6.30 1.98 -5.50
N ALA A 98 5.89 2.81 -4.55
CA ALA A 98 4.52 3.24 -4.30
C ALA A 98 3.76 3.62 -5.58
N GLU A 99 2.88 2.76 -6.03
CA GLU A 99 2.07 2.94 -7.21
C GLU A 99 0.75 3.66 -6.90
N GLN A 100 0.05 4.11 -7.94
CA GLN A 100 -1.34 4.50 -7.85
C GLN A 100 -2.14 3.99 -9.05
N VAL A 101 -3.35 3.50 -8.77
CA VAL A 101 -4.29 3.05 -9.82
C VAL A 101 -5.52 3.95 -9.84
N VAL A 102 -5.91 4.36 -11.04
CA VAL A 102 -7.14 5.14 -11.27
C VAL A 102 -7.93 4.56 -12.45
N GLU A 103 -9.25 4.64 -12.35
CA GLU A 103 -10.14 4.37 -13.48
C GLU A 103 -10.38 5.66 -14.28
N ARG A 104 -10.32 5.56 -15.61
CA ARG A 104 -10.77 6.63 -16.51
C ARG A 104 -11.31 6.05 -17.81
N ASN A 105 -12.55 6.40 -18.14
CA ASN A 105 -13.21 6.00 -19.40
C ASN A 105 -13.23 4.47 -19.62
N GLY A 106 -13.49 3.71 -18.55
CA GLY A 106 -13.58 2.25 -18.59
C GLY A 106 -12.22 1.54 -18.68
N LYS A 107 -11.12 2.25 -18.47
CA LYS A 107 -9.78 1.69 -18.38
C LYS A 107 -9.14 2.00 -17.04
N PHE A 108 -8.25 1.13 -16.63
CA PHE A 108 -7.50 1.25 -15.38
C PHE A 108 -6.04 1.56 -15.71
N TYR A 109 -5.55 2.65 -15.14
CA TYR A 109 -4.18 3.15 -15.33
C TYR A 109 -3.42 2.99 -14.03
N MET A 110 -2.34 2.23 -14.07
CA MET A 110 -1.45 2.01 -12.93
C MET A 110 -0.16 2.78 -13.17
N TYR A 111 0.11 3.77 -12.34
CA TYR A 111 1.32 4.59 -12.38
C TYR A 111 2.34 3.98 -11.44
N CYS A 112 3.44 3.52 -12.01
CA CYS A 112 4.44 2.69 -11.33
C CYS A 112 5.78 3.43 -11.26
N PRO A 113 6.16 3.98 -10.11
CA PRO A 113 7.52 4.47 -9.91
C PRO A 113 8.51 3.31 -9.92
N ILE A 114 9.60 3.51 -10.62
CA ILE A 114 10.66 2.51 -10.77
C ILE A 114 11.98 3.17 -10.43
N HIS A 115 12.56 2.79 -9.30
CA HIS A 115 13.81 3.38 -8.81
C HIS A 115 14.86 3.56 -9.92
N GLY A 116 15.34 4.78 -10.13
CA GLY A 116 16.31 5.16 -11.15
C GLY A 116 15.83 5.04 -12.59
N ASN A 117 14.51 4.87 -12.83
CA ASN A 117 13.91 4.75 -14.16
C ASN A 117 12.67 5.63 -14.37
N GLY A 118 12.33 6.46 -13.37
CA GLY A 118 11.16 7.34 -13.43
C GLY A 118 9.84 6.60 -13.18
N ILE A 119 8.73 7.14 -13.69
CA ILE A 119 7.39 6.58 -13.54
C ILE A 119 6.95 5.95 -14.86
N GLY A 120 6.68 4.66 -14.85
CA GLY A 120 5.98 3.96 -15.92
C GLY A 120 4.47 4.05 -15.77
N VAL A 121 3.73 3.74 -16.85
CA VAL A 121 2.27 3.57 -16.79
C VAL A 121 1.90 2.24 -17.42
N LEU A 122 1.05 1.49 -16.74
CA LEU A 122 0.42 0.28 -17.27
C LEU A 122 -1.07 0.53 -17.44
N VAL A 123 -1.69 -0.14 -18.40
CA VAL A 123 -3.12 0.00 -18.72
C VAL A 123 -3.78 -1.36 -18.78
N SER A 124 -5.01 -1.44 -18.27
CA SER A 124 -5.86 -2.62 -18.32
C SER A 124 -7.32 -2.24 -18.62
N ASP A 125 -8.08 -3.19 -19.17
CA ASP A 125 -9.55 -3.10 -19.29
C ASP A 125 -10.27 -3.60 -18.02
N SER A 126 -9.53 -4.09 -17.03
CA SER A 126 -10.04 -4.63 -15.78
C SER A 126 -9.19 -4.16 -14.60
N PRO A 127 -9.79 -3.87 -13.42
CA PRO A 127 -9.02 -3.55 -12.22
C PRO A 127 -8.15 -4.71 -11.72
N TYR A 128 -8.44 -5.93 -12.16
CA TYR A 128 -7.65 -7.14 -11.85
C TYR A 128 -6.47 -7.35 -12.81
N GLY A 129 -6.31 -6.49 -13.82
CA GLY A 129 -5.35 -6.71 -14.89
C GLY A 129 -5.91 -7.63 -16.01
N PRO A 130 -5.06 -8.19 -16.90
CA PRO A 130 -3.62 -7.96 -16.94
C PRO A 130 -3.27 -6.52 -17.33
N PHE A 131 -2.36 -5.93 -16.60
CA PHE A 131 -1.82 -4.60 -16.90
C PHE A 131 -0.69 -4.69 -17.93
N LYS A 132 -0.69 -3.81 -18.93
CA LYS A 132 0.28 -3.81 -20.03
C LYS A 132 0.86 -2.41 -20.24
N ASP A 133 2.14 -2.34 -20.58
CA ASP A 133 2.82 -1.10 -20.92
C ASP A 133 2.41 -0.63 -22.33
N PRO A 134 1.71 0.53 -22.46
CA PRO A 134 1.29 1.06 -23.76
C PRO A 134 2.36 1.92 -24.43
N LEU A 135 3.44 2.30 -23.70
CA LEU A 135 4.40 3.31 -24.15
C LEU A 135 5.76 2.72 -24.54
N GLY A 136 6.18 1.61 -23.91
CA GLY A 136 7.51 1.04 -24.09
C GLY A 136 8.65 1.93 -23.57
N LYS A 137 8.33 2.89 -22.70
CA LYS A 137 9.25 3.87 -22.10
C LYS A 137 8.62 4.51 -20.87
N PRO A 138 9.40 5.20 -19.99
CA PRO A 138 8.86 5.98 -18.90
C PRO A 138 7.86 7.03 -19.39
N LEU A 139 6.79 7.24 -18.62
CA LEU A 139 5.87 8.37 -18.80
C LEU A 139 6.54 9.67 -18.35
N VAL A 140 7.20 9.62 -17.20
CA VAL A 140 7.98 10.74 -16.62
C VAL A 140 9.33 10.19 -16.17
N TRP A 141 10.41 10.94 -16.46
CA TRP A 141 11.74 10.63 -15.96
C TRP A 141 12.60 11.90 -15.90
N GLN A 142 12.78 12.44 -14.70
CA GLN A 142 13.65 13.59 -14.45
C GLN A 142 15.03 13.11 -14.00
N LYS A 143 15.95 12.96 -14.95
CA LYS A 143 17.28 12.37 -14.71
C LYS A 143 18.21 13.24 -13.85
N GLU A 144 17.90 14.51 -13.67
CA GLU A 144 18.76 15.50 -13.00
C GLU A 144 18.48 15.60 -11.49
N HIS A 145 17.44 14.96 -11.03
CA HIS A 145 17.05 14.92 -9.63
C HIS A 145 17.14 13.49 -9.09
N TRP A 146 16.83 13.35 -7.83
CA TRP A 146 16.63 12.03 -7.23
C TRP A 146 15.51 11.26 -7.98
N ASP A 147 14.84 10.33 -7.46
CA ASP A 147 13.82 9.59 -8.21
C ASP A 147 12.48 10.34 -8.32
N ASP A 148 11.75 10.07 -9.41
CA ASP A 148 10.33 10.37 -9.52
C ASP A 148 9.55 9.27 -8.79
N ILE A 149 8.85 9.62 -7.70
CA ILE A 149 8.16 8.67 -6.81
C ILE A 149 6.78 9.16 -6.42
N ASP A 150 5.99 8.29 -5.78
CA ASP A 150 4.73 8.56 -5.09
C ASP A 150 3.73 9.38 -5.94
N PRO A 151 3.35 8.89 -7.13
CA PRO A 151 2.42 9.61 -7.99
C PRO A 151 1.07 9.77 -7.31
N THR A 152 0.52 10.99 -7.37
CA THR A 152 -0.86 11.26 -7.01
C THR A 152 -1.61 11.68 -8.26
N VAL A 153 -2.67 10.96 -8.61
CA VAL A 153 -3.46 11.17 -9.83
C VAL A 153 -4.92 11.46 -9.47
N PHE A 154 -5.50 12.49 -10.09
CA PHE A 154 -6.88 12.94 -9.84
C PHE A 154 -7.53 13.49 -11.10
#